data_d0fc0f2596824e97c4c5365e0b73ff34
#
_entry.id   d0fc0f2596824e97c4c5365e0b73ff34
#
_cell.length_a   1.000
_cell.length_b   1.000
_cell.length_c   1.000
_cell.angle_alpha   90.00
_cell.angle_beta   90.00
_cell.angle_gamma   90.00
#
_symmetry.space_group_name_H-M   'P 1'
#
loop_
_entity.id
_entity.type
_entity.pdbx_description
1 polymer ?
#
loop_
_entity_poly.entity_id
_entity_poly.type
_entity_poly.pdbx_seq_one_letter_code
_entity_poly.pdbx_strand_id
1 'polypeptide(L)'
;MYRWLSLALLFAVVIVVPAQAGGISGQYIEARTCDVWTGPCFANADMSLDGKHAVLAWKVDQGALDNVRLDGLAVVAIVSASDTLGLEQTGPAKSVLIVDSRASAAQRAALIGLAKRQAGDLVGKVVAIQNSKIEFEASTCTDGGCARLEAGKARIETRCLDGHHDKVCGNESAFYPPLSKDVKAQAAVAIEHSFAGTAFNETWKDSQRRGAYVGSFEIR
;
A
#
# COMPACT_ATOMS: atom_id res chain seq x y z
N MET A 1 10.71 -45.17 -64.58
CA MET A 1 9.67 -44.42 -63.82
C MET A 1 10.23 -44.12 -62.40
N TYR A 2 10.79 -42.92 -62.21
CA TYR A 2 11.33 -42.49 -60.92
C TYR A 2 10.36 -41.49 -60.31
N ARG A 3 9.78 -41.81 -59.11
CA ARG A 3 8.90 -40.91 -58.34
C ARG A 3 9.78 -40.19 -57.33
N TRP A 4 9.92 -38.89 -57.51
CA TRP A 4 10.58 -37.98 -56.54
C TRP A 4 9.59 -37.63 -55.46
N LEU A 5 9.86 -38.07 -54.25
CA LEU A 5 9.17 -37.63 -53.04
C LEU A 5 9.88 -36.38 -52.49
N SER A 6 9.24 -35.21 -52.67
CA SER A 6 9.74 -33.96 -52.07
C SER A 6 9.26 -33.90 -50.62
N LEU A 7 10.21 -34.01 -49.70
CA LEU A 7 9.99 -33.82 -48.27
C LEU A 7 10.02 -32.34 -47.96
N ALA A 8 8.88 -31.70 -47.73
CA ALA A 8 8.79 -30.29 -47.29
C ALA A 8 9.03 -30.23 -45.76
N LEU A 9 10.18 -29.69 -45.36
CA LEU A 9 10.54 -29.41 -43.99
C LEU A 9 9.83 -28.11 -43.56
N LEU A 10 8.78 -28.21 -42.74
CA LEU A 10 8.15 -27.04 -42.09
C LEU A 10 9.04 -26.59 -40.95
N PHE A 11 9.72 -25.45 -41.13
CA PHE A 11 10.41 -24.74 -40.06
C PHE A 11 9.38 -23.95 -39.24
N ALA A 12 9.07 -24.40 -38.05
CA ALA A 12 8.29 -23.61 -37.10
C ALA A 12 9.20 -22.52 -36.50
N VAL A 13 9.00 -21.29 -36.92
CA VAL A 13 9.67 -20.12 -36.31
C VAL A 13 8.98 -19.85 -34.98
N VAL A 14 9.64 -20.19 -33.87
CA VAL A 14 9.24 -19.79 -32.52
C VAL A 14 9.58 -18.31 -32.37
N ILE A 15 8.58 -17.44 -32.48
CA ILE A 15 8.72 -16.01 -32.16
C ILE A 15 8.80 -15.90 -30.63
N VAL A 16 10.01 -15.77 -30.10
CA VAL A 16 10.24 -15.39 -28.73
C VAL A 16 9.93 -13.91 -28.63
N VAL A 17 8.72 -13.56 -28.19
CA VAL A 17 8.37 -12.18 -27.82
C VAL A 17 9.16 -11.86 -26.55
N PRO A 18 10.09 -10.85 -26.57
CA PRO A 18 10.75 -10.43 -25.35
C PRO A 18 9.68 -9.95 -24.38
N ALA A 19 9.64 -10.54 -23.18
CA ALA A 19 8.85 -10.02 -22.09
C ALA A 19 9.45 -8.63 -21.76
N GLN A 20 8.79 -7.57 -22.21
CA GLN A 20 9.13 -6.25 -21.74
C GLN A 20 8.96 -6.29 -20.22
N ALA A 21 10.02 -5.92 -19.51
CA ALA A 21 9.95 -5.59 -18.09
C ALA A 21 9.07 -4.34 -17.98
N GLY A 22 7.77 -4.55 -18.08
CA GLY A 22 6.77 -3.52 -17.90
C GLY A 22 6.80 -3.11 -16.42
N GLY A 23 6.80 -1.81 -16.14
CA GLY A 23 6.67 -1.30 -14.81
C GLY A 23 5.44 -1.90 -14.11
N ILE A 24 5.38 -1.76 -12.81
CA ILE A 24 4.24 -2.18 -11.99
C ILE A 24 3.51 -0.94 -11.50
N SER A 25 2.19 -0.91 -11.62
CA SER A 25 1.35 0.19 -11.18
C SER A 25 0.07 -0.30 -10.53
N GLY A 26 -0.51 0.55 -9.68
CA GLY A 26 -1.72 0.19 -8.98
C GLY A 26 -2.19 1.25 -7.99
N GLN A 27 -3.09 0.83 -7.12
CA GLN A 27 -3.75 1.66 -6.12
C GLN A 27 -3.01 1.58 -4.79
N TYR A 28 -3.03 2.68 -4.09
CA TYR A 28 -2.41 2.83 -2.78
C TYR A 28 -3.37 3.45 -1.76
N ILE A 29 -3.34 2.93 -0.53
CA ILE A 29 -3.98 3.52 0.64
C ILE A 29 -3.06 3.38 1.85
N GLU A 30 -3.03 4.41 2.69
CA GLU A 30 -2.49 4.33 4.05
C GLU A 30 -3.38 5.06 5.04
N ALA A 31 -3.35 4.62 6.29
CA ALA A 31 -3.87 5.38 7.42
C ALA A 31 -2.93 5.23 8.61
N ARG A 32 -2.74 6.34 9.33
CA ARG A 32 -1.88 6.46 10.52
C ARG A 32 -2.70 6.86 11.74
N THR A 33 -2.21 6.55 12.90
CA THR A 33 -2.78 7.03 14.18
C THR A 33 -2.36 8.47 14.52
N CYS A 34 -1.80 9.23 13.56
CA CYS A 34 -1.56 10.66 13.64
C CYS A 34 -2.11 11.40 12.42
N ASP A 35 -2.33 12.71 12.56
CA ASP A 35 -2.76 13.54 11.45
C ASP A 35 -1.60 13.72 10.44
N VAL A 36 -1.91 13.65 9.15
CA VAL A 36 -0.99 13.97 8.05
C VAL A 36 -1.23 15.37 7.48
N TRP A 37 -2.39 15.94 7.79
CA TRP A 37 -2.74 17.32 7.46
C TRP A 37 -3.05 18.08 8.72
N THR A 38 -2.28 19.13 8.99
CA THR A 38 -2.36 19.88 10.26
C THR A 38 -1.92 21.33 10.07
N GLY A 39 -2.17 22.15 11.08
CA GLY A 39 -1.65 23.51 11.15
C GLY A 39 -0.15 23.53 11.46
N PRO A 40 0.60 24.52 10.96
CA PRO A 40 2.06 24.63 11.19
C PRO A 40 2.44 24.64 12.65
N CYS A 41 1.58 25.15 13.52
CA CYS A 41 1.81 25.17 14.97
C CYS A 41 1.84 23.79 15.61
N PHE A 42 1.19 22.81 14.99
CA PHE A 42 1.11 21.44 15.48
C PHE A 42 2.05 20.48 14.72
N ALA A 43 2.59 20.91 13.59
CA ALA A 43 3.38 20.07 12.69
C ALA A 43 4.66 19.48 13.33
N ASN A 44 5.15 19.98 14.47
CA ASN A 44 6.32 19.44 15.16
C ASN A 44 6.21 19.61 16.68
N ALA A 45 5.08 20.11 17.17
CA ALA A 45 4.93 20.53 18.57
C ALA A 45 3.87 19.71 19.32
N ASP A 46 3.26 18.73 18.69
CA ASP A 46 2.28 17.91 19.36
C ASP A 46 3.01 16.88 20.25
N MET A 47 3.19 17.23 21.49
CA MET A 47 3.94 16.47 22.49
C MET A 47 3.26 15.15 22.90
N SER A 48 2.13 14.81 22.32
CA SER A 48 1.37 13.59 22.60
C SER A 48 1.00 12.83 21.32
N LEU A 49 1.66 13.12 20.20
CA LEU A 49 1.45 12.36 18.98
C LEU A 49 1.92 10.92 19.17
N ASP A 50 0.96 10.07 19.43
CA ASP A 50 1.15 8.63 19.49
C ASP A 50 0.89 7.98 18.11
N GLY A 51 1.40 8.63 17.07
CA GLY A 51 1.28 8.21 15.67
C GLY A 51 2.15 7.01 15.31
N LYS A 52 2.17 6.00 16.17
CA LYS A 52 3.06 4.83 16.06
C LYS A 52 2.52 3.71 15.18
N HIS A 53 1.25 3.77 14.82
CA HIS A 53 0.61 2.73 14.07
C HIS A 53 0.19 3.19 12.69
N ALA A 54 0.35 2.30 11.70
CA ALA A 54 -0.15 2.52 10.37
C ALA A 54 -0.58 1.21 9.71
N VAL A 55 -1.52 1.32 8.76
CA VAL A 55 -1.84 0.30 7.78
C VAL A 55 -1.59 0.88 6.41
N LEU A 56 -0.78 0.21 5.60
CA LEU A 56 -0.48 0.55 4.21
C LEU A 56 -0.91 -0.60 3.32
N ALA A 57 -1.48 -0.30 2.16
CA ALA A 57 -1.83 -1.33 1.19
C ALA A 57 -1.53 -0.90 -0.24
N TRP A 58 -1.08 -1.87 -1.03
CA TRP A 58 -0.81 -1.76 -2.45
C TRP A 58 -1.59 -2.84 -3.18
N LYS A 59 -2.47 -2.43 -4.11
CA LYS A 59 -3.18 -3.33 -5.03
C LYS A 59 -2.63 -3.09 -6.42
N VAL A 60 -2.09 -4.11 -7.02
CA VAL A 60 -1.53 -4.05 -8.36
C VAL A 60 -2.67 -4.08 -9.37
N ASP A 61 -2.79 -3.04 -10.19
CA ASP A 61 -3.73 -3.03 -11.30
C ASP A 61 -3.11 -3.77 -12.48
N GLN A 62 -1.81 -3.52 -12.76
CA GLN A 62 -1.09 -4.20 -13.83
C GLN A 62 0.42 -4.21 -13.59
N GLY A 63 1.06 -5.24 -14.11
CA GLY A 63 2.51 -5.33 -14.19
C GLY A 63 3.12 -6.54 -13.50
N ALA A 64 4.46 -6.53 -13.45
CA ALA A 64 5.24 -7.61 -12.88
C ALA A 64 6.37 -7.05 -12.01
N LEU A 65 6.71 -7.77 -10.96
CA LEU A 65 7.91 -7.54 -10.17
C LEU A 65 8.81 -8.77 -10.31
N ASP A 66 10.08 -8.57 -10.67
CA ASP A 66 11.05 -9.64 -10.89
C ASP A 66 10.52 -10.76 -11.83
N ASN A 67 9.89 -10.36 -12.94
CA ASN A 67 9.23 -11.23 -13.92
C ASN A 67 8.02 -12.03 -13.40
N VAL A 68 7.51 -11.73 -12.21
CA VAL A 68 6.30 -12.34 -11.66
C VAL A 68 5.12 -11.39 -11.82
N ARG A 69 4.13 -11.78 -12.63
CA ARG A 69 2.90 -11.00 -12.82
C ARG A 69 2.06 -10.97 -11.56
N LEU A 70 1.59 -9.75 -11.20
CA LEU A 70 0.88 -9.49 -9.95
C LEU A 70 -0.51 -8.85 -10.16
N ASP A 71 -1.00 -8.80 -11.39
CA ASP A 71 -2.26 -8.13 -11.74
C ASP A 71 -3.42 -8.56 -10.84
N GLY A 72 -4.12 -7.60 -10.28
CA GLY A 72 -5.28 -7.79 -9.41
C GLY A 72 -4.97 -8.34 -8.02
N LEU A 73 -3.69 -8.54 -7.67
CA LEU A 73 -3.28 -8.99 -6.33
C LEU A 73 -2.90 -7.80 -5.45
N ALA A 74 -2.97 -8.01 -4.14
CA ALA A 74 -2.66 -6.99 -3.16
C ALA A 74 -1.76 -7.50 -2.02
N VAL A 75 -1.09 -6.56 -1.37
CA VAL A 75 -0.36 -6.77 -0.12
C VAL A 75 -0.63 -5.62 0.84
N VAL A 76 -0.72 -5.93 2.12
CA VAL A 76 -0.93 -4.98 3.21
C VAL A 76 0.22 -5.08 4.20
N ALA A 77 0.75 -3.93 4.60
CA ALA A 77 1.69 -3.82 5.71
C ALA A 77 1.01 -3.12 6.89
N ILE A 78 1.03 -3.79 8.03
CA ILE A 78 0.58 -3.24 9.30
C ILE A 78 1.84 -2.93 10.08
N VAL A 79 2.00 -1.69 10.53
CA VAL A 79 3.22 -1.18 11.16
C VAL A 79 2.94 -0.74 12.57
N SER A 80 3.82 -1.13 13.49
CA SER A 80 3.91 -0.61 14.85
C SER A 80 5.34 -0.15 15.10
N ALA A 81 5.52 1.14 15.36
CA ALA A 81 6.81 1.78 15.60
C ALA A 81 6.97 2.19 17.06
N SER A 82 8.20 2.47 17.49
CA SER A 82 8.47 3.02 18.83
C SER A 82 8.13 4.51 18.94
N ASP A 83 8.15 5.22 17.80
CA ASP A 83 7.92 6.66 17.71
C ASP A 83 6.95 6.99 16.58
N THR A 84 6.53 8.27 16.52
CA THR A 84 5.62 8.77 15.51
C THR A 84 6.15 8.54 14.09
N LEU A 85 5.33 7.94 13.26
CA LEU A 85 5.64 7.61 11.88
C LEU A 85 5.69 8.86 10.99
N GLY A 86 6.66 8.90 10.06
CA GLY A 86 6.79 9.98 9.09
C GLY A 86 7.65 11.15 9.54
N LEU A 87 8.26 11.08 10.72
CA LEU A 87 9.33 11.98 11.15
C LEU A 87 10.69 11.47 10.65
N GLU A 88 11.71 12.38 10.57
CA GLU A 88 13.04 12.04 10.05
C GLU A 88 13.75 10.91 10.82
N GLN A 89 13.43 10.76 12.10
CA GLN A 89 13.96 9.70 12.95
C GLN A 89 12.81 8.86 13.51
N THR A 90 12.16 8.09 12.65
CA THR A 90 11.23 7.06 13.12
C THR A 90 12.05 5.96 13.79
N GLY A 91 11.75 5.70 15.06
CA GLY A 91 12.40 4.63 15.82
C GLY A 91 12.12 3.23 15.25
N PRO A 92 12.68 2.16 15.84
CA PRO A 92 12.49 0.80 15.35
C PRO A 92 11.02 0.45 15.14
N ALA A 93 10.71 -0.06 13.94
CA ALA A 93 9.38 -0.50 13.58
C ALA A 93 9.31 -2.03 13.45
N LYS A 94 8.14 -2.59 13.80
CA LYS A 94 7.76 -3.98 13.52
C LYS A 94 6.60 -3.97 12.55
N SER A 95 6.52 -5.00 11.71
CA SER A 95 5.43 -5.11 10.75
C SER A 95 4.81 -6.50 10.71
N VAL A 96 3.53 -6.54 10.36
CA VAL A 96 2.82 -7.73 9.89
C VAL A 96 2.49 -7.52 8.42
N LEU A 97 2.79 -8.52 7.60
CA LEU A 97 2.37 -8.50 6.20
C LEU A 97 1.16 -9.42 6.02
N ILE A 98 0.14 -8.90 5.35
CA ILE A 98 -0.99 -9.70 4.88
C ILE A 98 -0.88 -9.77 3.36
N VAL A 99 -0.80 -10.97 2.84
CA VAL A 99 -0.67 -11.24 1.41
C VAL A 99 -1.97 -11.84 0.89
N ASP A 100 -2.36 -11.44 -0.30
CA ASP A 100 -3.57 -11.93 -0.95
C ASP A 100 -3.57 -13.46 -1.01
N SER A 101 -4.63 -14.08 -0.51
CA SER A 101 -4.77 -15.52 -0.45
C SER A 101 -4.84 -16.20 -1.83
N ARG A 102 -5.14 -15.43 -2.88
CA ARG A 102 -5.15 -15.90 -4.28
C ARG A 102 -3.75 -16.04 -4.87
N ALA A 103 -2.74 -15.48 -4.23
CA ALA A 103 -1.37 -15.47 -4.73
C ALA A 103 -0.72 -16.85 -4.67
N SER A 104 -0.09 -17.27 -5.77
CA SER A 104 0.81 -18.43 -5.80
C SER A 104 2.06 -18.18 -4.93
N ALA A 105 2.87 -19.20 -4.71
CA ALA A 105 4.10 -19.06 -3.92
C ALA A 105 5.07 -18.01 -4.49
N ALA A 106 5.25 -17.96 -5.81
CA ALA A 106 6.09 -16.97 -6.47
C ALA A 106 5.51 -15.55 -6.35
N GLN A 107 4.20 -15.40 -6.57
CA GLN A 107 3.50 -14.12 -6.43
C GLN A 107 3.54 -13.62 -4.99
N ARG A 108 3.42 -14.51 -4.01
CA ARG A 108 3.54 -14.16 -2.60
C ARG A 108 4.92 -13.59 -2.26
N ALA A 109 5.98 -14.23 -2.74
CA ALA A 109 7.35 -13.71 -2.56
C ALA A 109 7.50 -12.33 -3.21
N ALA A 110 6.99 -12.14 -4.41
CA ALA A 110 7.04 -10.88 -5.12
C ALA A 110 6.22 -9.77 -4.43
N LEU A 111 5.02 -10.07 -3.89
CA LEU A 111 4.21 -9.12 -3.12
C LEU A 111 4.90 -8.70 -1.81
N ILE A 112 5.59 -9.61 -1.13
CA ILE A 112 6.41 -9.28 0.04
C ILE A 112 7.57 -8.36 -0.39
N GLY A 113 8.21 -8.65 -1.52
CA GLY A 113 9.23 -7.80 -2.13
C GLY A 113 8.71 -6.39 -2.45
N LEU A 114 7.50 -6.29 -3.01
CA LEU A 114 6.82 -5.02 -3.28
C LEU A 114 6.65 -4.20 -2.00
N ALA A 115 6.09 -4.78 -0.94
CA ALA A 115 5.89 -4.10 0.34
C ALA A 115 7.21 -3.59 0.93
N LYS A 116 8.27 -4.41 0.89
CA LYS A 116 9.61 -4.02 1.35
C LYS A 116 10.22 -2.89 0.53
N ARG A 117 10.07 -2.93 -0.79
CA ARG A 117 10.56 -1.87 -1.69
C ARG A 117 9.85 -0.55 -1.43
N GLN A 118 8.53 -0.59 -1.25
CA GLN A 118 7.69 0.58 -1.09
C GLN A 118 7.80 1.21 0.31
N ALA A 119 7.81 0.42 1.37
CA ALA A 119 7.79 0.90 2.75
C ALA A 119 9.16 0.88 3.45
N GLY A 120 10.20 0.32 2.79
CA GLY A 120 11.58 0.35 3.30
C GLY A 120 11.70 -0.18 4.74
N ASP A 121 12.33 0.62 5.61
CA ASP A 121 12.63 0.24 6.99
C ASP A 121 11.41 0.00 7.87
N LEU A 122 10.23 0.54 7.49
CA LEU A 122 8.97 0.27 8.20
C LEU A 122 8.58 -1.21 8.14
N VAL A 123 9.01 -1.93 7.11
CA VAL A 123 8.84 -3.38 6.94
C VAL A 123 10.14 -4.17 7.11
N GLY A 124 11.16 -3.55 7.70
CA GLY A 124 12.45 -4.20 7.95
C GLY A 124 12.34 -5.39 8.90
N LYS A 125 11.57 -5.26 10.01
CA LYS A 125 11.30 -6.32 10.98
C LYS A 125 9.89 -6.88 10.83
N VAL A 126 9.72 -7.84 9.92
CA VAL A 126 8.45 -8.56 9.76
C VAL A 126 8.31 -9.60 10.86
N VAL A 127 7.32 -9.46 11.74
CA VAL A 127 7.05 -10.38 12.85
C VAL A 127 6.09 -11.49 12.48
N ALA A 128 5.24 -11.27 11.48
CA ALA A 128 4.33 -12.28 10.95
C ALA A 128 3.98 -12.01 9.48
N ILE A 129 3.73 -13.08 8.74
CA ILE A 129 3.17 -13.03 7.40
C ILE A 129 1.91 -13.87 7.41
N GLN A 130 0.80 -13.27 7.01
CA GLN A 130 -0.51 -13.89 6.98
C GLN A 130 -1.04 -13.95 5.54
N ASN A 131 -1.84 -14.95 5.23
CA ASN A 131 -2.59 -15.03 3.99
C ASN A 131 -4.05 -14.77 4.31
N SER A 132 -4.65 -13.81 3.61
CA SER A 132 -6.06 -13.49 3.76
C SER A 132 -6.65 -13.02 2.45
N LYS A 133 -7.95 -13.09 2.33
CA LYS A 133 -8.67 -12.32 1.32
C LYS A 133 -8.40 -10.83 1.62
N ILE A 134 -8.08 -10.06 0.57
CA ILE A 134 -7.92 -8.61 0.65
C ILE A 134 -9.00 -8.00 -0.24
N GLU A 135 -9.86 -7.20 0.36
CA GLU A 135 -10.83 -6.37 -0.33
C GLU A 135 -10.28 -4.93 -0.29
N PHE A 136 -9.93 -4.42 -1.45
CA PHE A 136 -9.38 -3.08 -1.58
C PHE A 136 -10.06 -2.38 -2.76
N GLU A 137 -10.81 -1.35 -2.45
CA GLU A 137 -11.48 -0.46 -3.37
C GLU A 137 -10.98 0.96 -3.11
N ALA A 138 -10.48 1.63 -4.13
CA ALA A 138 -10.10 3.03 -4.07
C ALA A 138 -10.70 3.76 -5.26
N SER A 139 -11.30 4.90 -5.00
CA SER A 139 -11.69 5.88 -6.00
C SER A 139 -11.00 7.22 -5.71
N THR A 140 -10.99 8.11 -6.69
CA THR A 140 -10.38 9.43 -6.52
C THR A 140 -11.32 10.36 -5.78
N CYS A 141 -10.78 11.35 -5.06
CA CYS A 141 -11.60 12.36 -4.41
C CYS A 141 -12.40 13.22 -5.37
N THR A 142 -12.07 13.26 -6.65
CA THR A 142 -12.84 13.93 -7.70
C THR A 142 -14.18 13.24 -7.98
N ASP A 143 -14.27 11.93 -7.70
CA ASP A 143 -15.47 11.11 -7.96
C ASP A 143 -16.28 10.84 -6.69
N GLY A 144 -16.12 11.66 -5.65
CA GLY A 144 -16.75 11.43 -4.34
C GLY A 144 -16.05 10.34 -3.54
N GLY A 145 -14.76 10.12 -3.83
CA GLY A 145 -13.94 8.99 -3.50
C GLY A 145 -13.83 8.64 -2.03
N CYS A 146 -14.37 7.48 -1.72
CA CYS A 146 -14.04 6.74 -0.52
C CYS A 146 -13.15 5.58 -0.90
N ALA A 147 -12.08 5.34 -0.14
CA ALA A 147 -11.32 4.12 -0.24
C ALA A 147 -11.67 3.22 0.95
N ARG A 148 -11.75 1.93 0.68
CA ARG A 148 -12.03 0.90 1.68
C ARG A 148 -11.02 -0.22 1.54
N LEU A 149 -10.49 -0.64 2.67
CA LEU A 149 -9.61 -1.80 2.80
C LEU A 149 -10.13 -2.71 3.90
N GLU A 150 -10.31 -3.98 3.58
CA GLU A 150 -10.46 -5.06 4.56
C GLU A 150 -9.43 -6.15 4.27
N ALA A 151 -8.58 -6.46 5.24
CA ALA A 151 -7.55 -7.47 5.12
C ALA A 151 -7.33 -8.16 6.49
N GLY A 152 -7.81 -9.39 6.62
CA GLY A 152 -7.74 -10.12 7.89
C GLY A 152 -8.38 -9.34 9.05
N LYS A 153 -7.54 -8.81 9.93
CA LYS A 153 -7.98 -8.02 11.10
C LYS A 153 -7.67 -6.52 10.95
N ALA A 154 -7.24 -6.08 9.77
CA ALA A 154 -7.00 -4.67 9.46
C ALA A 154 -8.16 -4.09 8.66
N ARG A 155 -8.53 -2.85 8.96
CA ARG A 155 -9.55 -2.08 8.25
C ARG A 155 -9.09 -0.64 8.05
N ILE A 156 -9.42 -0.09 6.89
CA ILE A 156 -9.40 1.34 6.62
C ILE A 156 -10.69 1.67 5.85
N GLU A 157 -11.33 2.75 6.25
CA GLU A 157 -12.38 3.41 5.48
C GLU A 157 -12.09 4.90 5.47
N THR A 158 -12.15 5.53 4.29
CA THR A 158 -11.81 6.95 4.15
C THR A 158 -12.91 7.73 3.46
N ARG A 159 -12.90 9.03 3.69
CA ARG A 159 -13.57 10.04 2.87
C ARG A 159 -12.58 11.10 2.43
N CYS A 160 -12.95 11.87 1.43
CA CYS A 160 -12.14 12.99 0.99
C CYS A 160 -11.99 14.04 2.10
N LEU A 161 -10.83 14.67 2.11
CA LEU A 161 -10.54 15.80 2.97
C LEU A 161 -11.35 17.00 2.50
N ASP A 162 -12.09 17.62 3.41
CA ASP A 162 -12.80 18.87 3.18
C ASP A 162 -12.02 20.03 3.80
N GLY A 163 -11.43 20.86 2.94
CA GLY A 163 -10.63 22.00 3.38
C GLY A 163 -11.38 23.08 4.15
N HIS A 164 -12.72 23.00 4.26
CA HIS A 164 -13.53 23.93 5.08
C HIS A 164 -13.92 23.30 6.41
N HIS A 165 -14.32 22.04 6.42
CA HIS A 165 -14.87 21.37 7.61
C HIS A 165 -13.81 20.61 8.41
N ASP A 166 -12.72 20.17 7.78
CA ASP A 166 -11.69 19.39 8.45
C ASP A 166 -10.59 20.22 9.11
N LYS A 167 -10.66 21.54 9.02
CA LYS A 167 -9.76 22.45 9.75
C LYS A 167 -10.12 22.50 11.22
N VAL A 168 -9.10 22.36 12.08
CA VAL A 168 -9.23 22.44 13.53
C VAL A 168 -8.76 23.80 14.05
N CYS A 169 -7.61 24.28 13.58
CA CYS A 169 -7.07 25.58 13.98
C CYS A 169 -7.32 26.71 12.97
N GLY A 170 -7.85 26.38 11.80
CA GLY A 170 -8.15 27.35 10.73
C GLY A 170 -6.96 27.69 9.84
N ASN A 171 -5.77 27.19 10.12
CA ASN A 171 -4.54 27.43 9.36
C ASN A 171 -3.80 26.12 9.08
N GLU A 172 -4.53 25.10 8.64
CA GLU A 172 -3.96 23.84 8.19
C GLU A 172 -3.31 24.03 6.83
N SER A 173 -1.99 23.91 6.78
CA SER A 173 -1.19 24.05 5.57
C SER A 173 0.00 23.11 5.50
N ALA A 174 0.23 22.32 6.56
CA ALA A 174 1.31 21.35 6.62
C ALA A 174 0.80 19.95 6.25
N PHE A 175 1.55 19.28 5.37
CA PHE A 175 1.30 17.89 4.97
C PHE A 175 2.55 17.07 5.26
N TYR A 176 2.41 16.02 6.07
CA TYR A 176 3.44 15.00 6.19
C TYR A 176 3.40 14.08 4.97
N PRO A 177 4.54 13.71 4.38
CA PRO A 177 4.53 12.89 3.17
C PRO A 177 3.97 11.49 3.44
N PRO A 178 3.47 10.80 2.39
CA PRO A 178 3.16 9.37 2.46
C PRO A 178 4.35 8.55 2.96
N LEU A 179 4.05 7.46 3.67
CA LEU A 179 5.07 6.52 4.18
C LEU A 179 5.63 5.60 3.09
N SER A 180 4.92 5.48 1.97
CA SER A 180 5.34 4.71 0.82
C SER A 180 6.13 5.55 -0.17
N LYS A 181 7.11 4.92 -0.83
CA LYS A 181 7.83 5.51 -1.96
C LYS A 181 7.01 5.40 -3.24
N ASP A 182 7.38 6.19 -4.27
CA ASP A 182 6.85 6.10 -5.64
C ASP A 182 5.32 6.16 -5.71
N VAL A 183 4.69 6.97 -4.85
CA VAL A 183 3.25 7.16 -4.78
C VAL A 183 2.84 8.58 -5.19
N LYS A 184 1.67 8.67 -5.82
CA LYS A 184 0.93 9.91 -6.05
C LYS A 184 -0.37 9.80 -5.27
N ALA A 185 -0.42 10.43 -4.10
CA ALA A 185 -1.53 10.27 -3.18
C ALA A 185 -2.05 11.64 -2.69
N GLN A 186 -3.33 11.67 -2.38
CA GLN A 186 -4.03 12.81 -1.78
C GLN A 186 -4.37 12.49 -0.32
N ALA A 187 -4.26 13.49 0.54
CA ALA A 187 -4.65 13.36 1.94
C ALA A 187 -6.17 13.13 2.04
N ALA A 188 -6.55 12.30 2.99
CA ALA A 188 -7.94 11.92 3.26
C ALA A 188 -8.19 11.82 4.77
N VAL A 189 -9.47 11.79 5.14
CA VAL A 189 -9.88 11.49 6.52
C VAL A 189 -10.15 9.99 6.64
N ALA A 190 -9.47 9.34 7.58
CA ALA A 190 -9.80 7.99 7.99
C ALA A 190 -11.08 8.02 8.83
N ILE A 191 -12.19 7.57 8.27
CA ILE A 191 -13.46 7.37 9.01
C ILE A 191 -13.26 6.25 10.03
N GLU A 192 -12.59 5.18 9.59
CA GLU A 192 -12.13 4.09 10.43
C GLU A 192 -10.71 3.69 10.02
N HIS A 193 -9.88 3.45 11.03
CA HIS A 193 -8.57 2.84 10.91
C HIS A 193 -8.37 1.91 12.10
N SER A 194 -8.27 0.63 11.85
CA SER A 194 -8.18 -0.34 12.94
C SER A 194 -7.33 -1.56 12.61
N PHE A 195 -6.75 -2.14 13.66
CA PHE A 195 -6.13 -3.46 13.65
C PHE A 195 -6.43 -4.20 14.95
N ALA A 196 -6.98 -5.39 14.83
CA ALA A 196 -7.37 -6.24 15.97
C ALA A 196 -6.65 -7.61 15.97
N GLY A 197 -5.43 -7.67 15.37
CA GLY A 197 -4.60 -8.88 15.37
C GLY A 197 -3.73 -9.00 16.61
N THR A 198 -3.23 -10.19 16.89
CA THR A 198 -2.46 -10.50 18.09
C THR A 198 -0.94 -10.41 17.90
N ALA A 199 -0.46 -10.17 16.67
CA ALA A 199 0.96 -10.29 16.33
C ALA A 199 1.88 -9.27 17.02
N PHE A 200 1.35 -8.13 17.47
CA PHE A 200 2.10 -7.12 18.21
C PHE A 200 1.83 -7.13 19.72
N ASN A 201 0.85 -7.91 20.18
CA ASN A 201 0.18 -7.75 21.48
C ASN A 201 -0.45 -6.36 21.66
N GLU A 202 -0.76 -5.70 20.56
CA GLU A 202 -1.33 -4.37 20.49
C GLU A 202 -2.49 -4.39 19.50
N THR A 203 -3.54 -3.64 19.82
CA THR A 203 -4.68 -3.40 18.94
C THR A 203 -4.99 -1.92 18.96
N TRP A 204 -5.53 -1.40 17.86
CA TRP A 204 -5.99 -0.01 17.83
C TRP A 204 -7.25 0.13 17.01
N LYS A 205 -7.99 1.14 17.35
CA LYS A 205 -9.11 1.65 16.56
C LYS A 205 -9.11 3.15 16.66
N ASP A 206 -8.96 3.80 15.52
CA ASP A 206 -8.99 5.24 15.38
C ASP A 206 -10.08 5.65 14.40
N SER A 207 -10.64 6.83 14.54
CA SER A 207 -11.73 7.31 13.71
C SER A 207 -11.71 8.82 13.52
N GLN A 208 -12.26 9.28 12.39
CA GLN A 208 -12.38 10.69 12.04
C GLN A 208 -11.04 11.45 12.09
N ARG A 209 -9.96 10.76 11.72
CA ARG A 209 -8.61 11.32 11.74
C ARG A 209 -8.17 11.74 10.34
N ARG A 210 -7.57 12.92 10.23
CA ARG A 210 -6.94 13.45 9.00
C ARG A 210 -5.59 12.76 8.74
N GLY A 211 -5.56 11.46 8.90
CA GLY A 211 -4.36 10.61 8.94
C GLY A 211 -4.21 9.64 7.78
N ALA A 212 -4.95 9.82 6.69
CA ALA A 212 -4.93 8.90 5.57
C ALA A 212 -4.41 9.54 4.27
N TYR A 213 -3.90 8.68 3.38
CA TYR A 213 -3.65 8.98 1.97
C TYR A 213 -4.31 7.94 1.08
N VAL A 214 -4.83 8.40 -0.04
CA VAL A 214 -5.41 7.57 -1.09
C VAL A 214 -4.82 7.99 -2.43
N GLY A 215 -4.42 7.04 -3.27
CA GLY A 215 -3.83 7.36 -4.56
C GLY A 215 -3.35 6.15 -5.34
N SER A 216 -2.28 6.33 -6.09
CA SER A 216 -1.66 5.31 -6.94
C SER A 216 -0.17 5.21 -6.69
N PHE A 217 0.42 4.08 -7.08
CA PHE A 217 1.86 3.90 -7.15
C PHE A 217 2.28 3.46 -8.56
N GLU A 218 3.52 3.79 -8.93
CA GLU A 218 4.13 3.39 -10.20
C GLU A 218 5.62 3.14 -9.98
N ILE A 219 6.08 1.94 -10.31
CA ILE A 219 7.48 1.52 -10.28
C ILE A 219 7.90 1.14 -11.71
N ARG A 220 8.97 1.73 -12.19
CA ARG A 220 9.58 1.48 -13.50
C ARG A 220 10.81 0.59 -13.39
#